data_002404d2ba2e57e144315a4367f72db6
#
_entry.id   002404d2ba2e57e144315a4367f72db6
#
_cell.length_a   1.000
_cell.length_b   1.000
_cell.length_c   1.000
_cell.angle_alpha   90.00
_cell.angle_beta   90.00
_cell.angle_gamma   90.00
#
_symmetry.space_group_name_H-M   'P 1'
#
loop_
_entity.id
_entity.type
_entity.pdbx_description
1 polymer ?
#
loop_
_entity_poly.entity_id
_entity_poly.type
_entity_poly.pdbx_seq_one_letter_code
_entity_poly.pdbx_strand_id
1 'polypeptide(L)'
;MKDGFIKVAAASPMIKVADAEYNAGKVIECMKKAADKGVKVLVFPELTLTGCSCYDLVGHSVILRGAERALEKVIEASAGSDMLVIVGLPYAPRGGALYSVAAVISDGELLGLVPRSETDGTLFAAADDEGGEETVCGKFDAFFDTELLFTSDVLPGLSVAVELGADADAIDAPAARHALAGATVIASLASFPATVTSTIEATESVKYRSKHLKCGIILAAPGKGESTTDNVYSGLCMVAENGEVLASDECEDCFVVSETDVEYLENL
;
A
#
# COMPACT_ATOMS: atom_id res chain seq x y z
N MET A 1 -11.14 -9.35 16.66
CA MET A 1 -11.74 -8.00 16.83
C MET A 1 -12.35 -7.91 18.22
N LYS A 2 -12.20 -6.80 18.90
CA LYS A 2 -12.85 -6.56 20.19
C LYS A 2 -13.61 -5.25 20.06
N ASP A 3 -14.93 -5.31 20.29
CA ASP A 3 -15.81 -4.13 20.29
C ASP A 3 -15.71 -3.27 18.99
N GLY A 4 -15.64 -3.89 17.82
CA GLY A 4 -15.55 -3.19 16.51
C GLY A 4 -14.14 -2.72 16.13
N PHE A 5 -13.18 -2.74 17.05
CA PHE A 5 -11.82 -2.23 16.79
C PHE A 5 -10.89 -3.28 16.18
N ILE A 6 -10.09 -2.85 15.22
CA ILE A 6 -8.96 -3.60 14.68
C ILE A 6 -7.66 -2.79 14.82
N LYS A 7 -6.53 -3.47 14.95
CA LYS A 7 -5.21 -2.83 14.85
C LYS A 7 -4.75 -2.77 13.42
N VAL A 8 -4.34 -1.58 13.00
CA VAL A 8 -3.79 -1.30 11.68
C VAL A 8 -2.41 -0.69 11.81
N ALA A 9 -1.56 -0.84 10.79
CA ALA A 9 -0.22 -0.29 10.80
C ALA A 9 0.19 0.25 9.43
N ALA A 10 0.97 1.34 9.46
CA ALA A 10 1.77 1.82 8.35
C ALA A 10 3.25 1.60 8.65
N ALA A 11 4.01 1.14 7.67
CA ALA A 11 5.44 0.88 7.81
C ALA A 11 6.22 1.43 6.63
N SER A 12 7.30 2.17 6.91
CA SER A 12 8.27 2.65 5.92
C SER A 12 9.66 2.20 6.33
N PRO A 13 10.05 0.95 6.00
CA PRO A 13 11.35 0.41 6.38
C PRO A 13 12.48 1.07 5.60
N MET A 14 13.69 1.04 6.15
CA MET A 14 14.92 1.44 5.45
C MET A 14 15.23 0.41 4.36
N ILE A 15 14.86 0.70 3.13
CA ILE A 15 15.11 -0.14 1.96
C ILE A 15 16.41 0.25 1.23
N LYS A 16 16.77 -0.55 0.25
CA LYS A 16 17.83 -0.27 -0.73
C LYS A 16 17.27 -0.25 -2.14
N VAL A 17 17.54 0.83 -2.86
CA VAL A 17 17.08 0.97 -4.26
C VAL A 17 17.64 -0.17 -5.11
N ALA A 18 16.76 -0.81 -5.90
CA ALA A 18 17.04 -1.92 -6.80
C ALA A 18 17.51 -3.24 -6.12
N ASP A 19 17.45 -3.35 -4.79
CA ASP A 19 17.78 -4.57 -4.04
C ASP A 19 16.51 -5.23 -3.47
N ALA A 20 15.73 -5.84 -4.36
CA ALA A 20 14.44 -6.42 -4.00
C ALA A 20 14.56 -7.55 -2.95
N GLU A 21 15.67 -8.28 -2.94
CA GLU A 21 15.94 -9.34 -1.97
C GLU A 21 16.09 -8.77 -0.54
N TYR A 22 16.90 -7.73 -0.40
CA TYR A 22 17.07 -7.02 0.87
C TYR A 22 15.74 -6.41 1.33
N ASN A 23 15.00 -5.79 0.41
CA ASN A 23 13.75 -5.11 0.72
C ASN A 23 12.66 -6.08 1.18
N ALA A 24 12.55 -7.26 0.54
CA ALA A 24 11.67 -8.33 1.02
C ALA A 24 12.00 -8.76 2.46
N GLY A 25 13.29 -8.85 2.81
CA GLY A 25 13.72 -9.12 4.17
C GLY A 25 13.21 -8.06 5.17
N LYS A 26 13.26 -6.78 4.78
CA LYS A 26 12.75 -5.67 5.60
C LYS A 26 11.23 -5.69 5.76
N VAL A 27 10.51 -5.98 4.68
CA VAL A 27 9.05 -6.19 4.73
C VAL A 27 8.70 -7.32 5.71
N ILE A 28 9.39 -8.46 5.62
CA ILE A 28 9.16 -9.62 6.51
C ILE A 28 9.49 -9.28 7.98
N GLU A 29 10.53 -8.47 8.25
CA GLU A 29 10.82 -7.96 9.60
C GLU A 29 9.64 -7.12 10.15
N CYS A 30 9.07 -6.24 9.33
CA CYS A 30 7.90 -5.44 9.70
C CYS A 30 6.65 -6.31 9.91
N MET A 31 6.44 -7.34 9.06
CA MET A 31 5.33 -8.29 9.23
C MET A 31 5.40 -9.00 10.59
N LYS A 32 6.57 -9.46 11.02
CA LYS A 32 6.77 -10.08 12.35
C LYS A 32 6.44 -9.10 13.47
N LYS A 33 6.94 -7.87 13.37
CA LYS A 33 6.65 -6.77 14.33
C LYS A 33 5.15 -6.48 14.43
N ALA A 34 4.45 -6.51 13.29
CA ALA A 34 3.01 -6.28 13.19
C ALA A 34 2.23 -7.44 13.83
N ALA A 35 2.61 -8.68 13.52
CA ALA A 35 2.00 -9.89 14.08
C ALA A 35 2.12 -9.91 15.62
N ASP A 36 3.30 -9.60 16.18
CA ASP A 36 3.53 -9.51 17.62
C ASP A 36 2.63 -8.48 18.32
N LYS A 37 2.18 -7.44 17.58
CA LYS A 37 1.27 -6.40 18.07
C LYS A 37 -0.21 -6.71 17.80
N GLY A 38 -0.51 -7.78 17.05
CA GLY A 38 -1.87 -8.18 16.67
C GLY A 38 -2.47 -7.29 15.58
N VAL A 39 -1.65 -6.73 14.69
CA VAL A 39 -2.08 -5.94 13.54
C VAL A 39 -2.85 -6.82 12.55
N LYS A 40 -3.91 -6.27 11.96
CA LYS A 40 -4.74 -6.95 10.96
C LYS A 40 -4.57 -6.40 9.54
N VAL A 41 -4.16 -5.14 9.40
CA VAL A 41 -3.84 -4.53 8.11
C VAL A 41 -2.49 -3.82 8.22
N LEU A 42 -1.54 -4.18 7.38
CA LEU A 42 -0.19 -3.60 7.32
C LEU A 42 0.06 -3.04 5.91
N VAL A 43 0.34 -1.74 5.84
CA VAL A 43 0.54 -1.01 4.59
C VAL A 43 1.98 -0.52 4.48
N PHE A 44 2.55 -0.70 3.29
CA PHE A 44 3.88 -0.22 2.90
C PHE A 44 3.79 0.86 1.82
N PRO A 45 4.87 1.62 1.54
CA PRO A 45 4.92 2.59 0.45
C PRO A 45 4.75 1.97 -0.94
N GLU A 46 4.42 2.82 -1.92
CA GLU A 46 4.50 2.47 -3.34
C GLU A 46 5.93 2.01 -3.68
N LEU A 47 6.06 0.98 -4.53
CA LEU A 47 7.33 0.42 -5.00
C LEU A 47 8.30 -0.04 -3.89
N THR A 48 7.84 -0.37 -2.69
CA THR A 48 8.69 -0.78 -1.56
C THR A 48 9.68 -1.90 -1.92
N LEU A 49 9.29 -2.85 -2.77
CA LEU A 49 10.18 -3.96 -3.12
C LEU A 49 11.36 -3.54 -4.01
N THR A 50 11.28 -2.41 -4.70
CA THR A 50 12.36 -1.94 -5.60
C THR A 50 12.89 -0.56 -5.24
N GLY A 51 12.08 0.25 -4.59
CA GLY A 51 12.29 1.67 -4.35
C GLY A 51 11.70 2.56 -5.45
N CYS A 52 11.07 3.67 -5.05
CA CYS A 52 10.53 4.70 -5.97
C CYS A 52 11.63 5.35 -6.81
N SER A 53 12.84 5.44 -6.30
CA SER A 53 14.00 6.03 -6.99
C SER A 53 14.76 5.07 -7.90
N CYS A 54 14.16 3.96 -8.29
CA CYS A 54 14.69 3.09 -9.35
C CYS A 54 14.69 3.78 -10.74
N TYR A 55 13.85 4.81 -10.95
CA TYR A 55 13.67 5.53 -12.21
C TYR A 55 13.57 4.58 -13.41
N ASP A 56 14.36 4.81 -14.47
CA ASP A 56 14.36 4.02 -15.71
C ASP A 56 14.82 2.55 -15.53
N LEU A 57 15.53 2.24 -14.46
CA LEU A 57 15.93 0.86 -14.15
C LEU A 57 14.73 -0.06 -13.89
N VAL A 58 13.61 0.48 -13.45
CA VAL A 58 12.41 -0.30 -13.11
C VAL A 58 11.90 -1.14 -14.29
N GLY A 59 12.06 -0.66 -15.53
CA GLY A 59 11.69 -1.39 -16.76
C GLY A 59 12.63 -2.55 -17.14
N HIS A 60 13.77 -2.70 -16.47
CA HIS A 60 14.70 -3.78 -16.78
C HIS A 60 14.21 -5.13 -16.24
N SER A 61 14.27 -6.16 -17.08
CA SER A 61 13.80 -7.51 -16.72
C SER A 61 14.48 -8.12 -15.48
N VAL A 62 15.67 -7.66 -15.13
CA VAL A 62 16.37 -8.09 -13.90
C VAL A 62 15.66 -7.56 -12.66
N ILE A 63 15.22 -6.28 -12.68
CA ILE A 63 14.49 -5.63 -11.60
C ILE A 63 13.11 -6.27 -11.46
N LEU A 64 12.37 -6.40 -12.56
CA LEU A 64 11.03 -6.99 -12.55
C LEU A 64 11.04 -8.43 -12.00
N ARG A 65 11.92 -9.30 -12.52
CA ARG A 65 12.07 -10.67 -11.96
C ARG A 65 12.60 -10.67 -10.53
N GLY A 66 13.37 -9.64 -10.14
CA GLY A 66 13.80 -9.45 -8.76
C GLY A 66 12.62 -9.16 -7.84
N ALA A 67 11.74 -8.24 -8.26
CA ALA A 67 10.53 -7.87 -7.54
C ALA A 67 9.55 -9.05 -7.40
N GLU A 68 9.31 -9.81 -8.48
CA GLU A 68 8.47 -11.02 -8.44
C GLU A 68 8.99 -12.05 -7.42
N ARG A 69 10.29 -12.39 -7.44
CA ARG A 69 10.89 -13.32 -6.47
C ARG A 69 10.86 -12.78 -5.03
N ALA A 70 11.00 -11.47 -4.87
CA ALA A 70 10.88 -10.80 -3.57
C ALA A 70 9.44 -10.91 -3.03
N LEU A 71 8.46 -10.68 -3.91
CA LEU A 71 7.04 -10.85 -3.58
C LEU A 71 6.73 -12.29 -3.16
N GLU A 72 7.22 -13.31 -3.91
CA GLU A 72 7.04 -14.72 -3.55
C GLU A 72 7.47 -15.01 -2.11
N LYS A 73 8.63 -14.45 -1.67
CA LYS A 73 9.09 -14.61 -0.29
C LYS A 73 8.20 -13.94 0.74
N VAL A 74 7.67 -12.76 0.41
CA VAL A 74 6.73 -12.05 1.30
C VAL A 74 5.43 -12.85 1.43
N ILE A 75 4.91 -13.40 0.33
CA ILE A 75 3.72 -14.25 0.33
C ILE A 75 3.97 -15.52 1.20
N GLU A 76 5.07 -16.23 0.97
CA GLU A 76 5.43 -17.39 1.77
C GLU A 76 5.57 -17.09 3.26
N ALA A 77 6.11 -15.90 3.60
CA ALA A 77 6.26 -15.46 4.98
C ALA A 77 4.95 -15.05 5.66
N SER A 78 3.88 -14.80 4.91
CA SER A 78 2.55 -14.50 5.44
C SER A 78 1.74 -15.73 5.85
N ALA A 79 2.21 -16.93 5.49
CA ALA A 79 1.50 -18.17 5.76
C ALA A 79 1.23 -18.38 7.27
N GLY A 80 0.00 -18.73 7.59
CA GLY A 80 -0.48 -18.89 8.97
C GLY A 80 -0.81 -17.57 9.68
N SER A 81 -0.83 -16.44 8.97
CA SER A 81 -1.19 -15.13 9.50
C SER A 81 -2.49 -14.62 8.86
N ASP A 82 -3.45 -14.20 9.69
CA ASP A 82 -4.70 -13.58 9.27
C ASP A 82 -4.54 -12.05 8.98
N MET A 83 -3.31 -11.57 8.89
CA MET A 83 -2.98 -10.17 8.60
C MET A 83 -3.01 -9.93 7.08
N LEU A 84 -3.74 -8.88 6.67
CA LEU A 84 -3.67 -8.36 5.32
C LEU A 84 -2.41 -7.51 5.17
N VAL A 85 -1.52 -7.88 4.27
CA VAL A 85 -0.26 -7.19 3.97
C VAL A 85 -0.37 -6.57 2.59
N ILE A 86 -0.09 -5.27 2.46
CA ILE A 86 -0.22 -4.52 1.22
C ILE A 86 1.14 -3.87 0.90
N VAL A 87 1.79 -4.35 -0.17
CA VAL A 87 3.15 -3.95 -0.53
C VAL A 87 3.25 -3.54 -2.00
N GLY A 88 3.93 -2.41 -2.26
CA GLY A 88 4.11 -1.87 -3.61
C GLY A 88 5.28 -2.49 -4.37
N LEU A 89 5.08 -2.76 -5.68
CA LEU A 89 6.11 -3.25 -6.59
C LEU A 89 5.82 -2.85 -8.05
N PRO A 90 6.83 -2.84 -8.94
CA PRO A 90 6.60 -2.77 -10.37
C PRO A 90 6.18 -4.13 -10.92
N TYR A 91 5.21 -4.11 -11.81
CA TYR A 91 4.70 -5.31 -12.47
C TYR A 91 4.50 -5.10 -13.97
N ALA A 92 4.86 -6.08 -14.77
CA ALA A 92 4.62 -6.09 -16.21
C ALA A 92 4.07 -7.46 -16.63
N PRO A 93 2.76 -7.56 -16.94
CA PRO A 93 2.19 -8.79 -17.50
C PRO A 93 2.88 -9.14 -18.81
N ARG A 94 2.86 -10.41 -19.19
CA ARG A 94 3.56 -10.88 -20.42
C ARG A 94 3.08 -10.14 -21.64
N GLY A 95 3.97 -9.36 -22.26
CA GLY A 95 3.66 -8.55 -23.45
C GLY A 95 2.83 -7.30 -23.20
N GLY A 96 2.57 -6.97 -21.93
CA GLY A 96 1.82 -5.79 -21.51
C GLY A 96 2.70 -4.58 -21.16
N ALA A 97 2.04 -3.54 -20.71
CA ALA A 97 2.67 -2.33 -20.21
C ALA A 97 3.31 -2.56 -18.81
N LEU A 98 4.13 -1.62 -18.38
CA LEU A 98 4.69 -1.59 -17.03
C LEU A 98 3.74 -0.83 -16.11
N TYR A 99 3.36 -1.45 -14.99
CA TYR A 99 2.48 -0.86 -13.97
C TYR A 99 3.19 -0.74 -12.63
N SER A 100 2.82 0.29 -11.87
CA SER A 100 3.01 0.32 -10.42
C SER A 100 1.81 -0.36 -9.78
N VAL A 101 2.04 -1.39 -8.97
CA VAL A 101 0.94 -2.17 -8.36
C VAL A 101 1.14 -2.33 -6.86
N ALA A 102 0.04 -2.47 -6.16
CA ALA A 102 0.00 -2.99 -4.79
C ALA A 102 -0.38 -4.47 -4.82
N ALA A 103 0.48 -5.32 -4.28
CA ALA A 103 0.14 -6.72 -4.01
C ALA A 103 -0.54 -6.81 -2.66
N VAL A 104 -1.72 -7.41 -2.63
CA VAL A 104 -2.50 -7.66 -1.42
C VAL A 104 -2.40 -9.14 -1.06
N ILE A 105 -1.88 -9.41 0.13
CA ILE A 105 -1.41 -10.73 0.56
C ILE A 105 -2.03 -11.09 1.89
N SER A 106 -2.46 -12.32 2.06
CA SER A 106 -2.85 -12.89 3.36
C SER A 106 -2.66 -14.40 3.36
N ASP A 107 -2.29 -14.97 4.50
CA ASP A 107 -2.21 -16.42 4.76
C ASP A 107 -1.50 -17.26 3.67
N GLY A 108 -0.40 -16.74 3.11
CA GLY A 108 0.38 -17.42 2.08
C GLY A 108 -0.23 -17.32 0.67
N GLU A 109 -1.24 -16.48 0.46
CA GLU A 109 -1.92 -16.28 -0.81
C GLU A 109 -1.76 -14.84 -1.32
N LEU A 110 -1.70 -14.68 -2.64
CA LEU A 110 -1.81 -13.40 -3.34
C LEU A 110 -3.28 -13.19 -3.69
N LEU A 111 -3.96 -12.31 -2.96
CA LEU A 111 -5.39 -12.06 -3.14
C LEU A 111 -5.69 -11.21 -4.37
N GLY A 112 -4.79 -10.29 -4.71
CA GLY A 112 -4.92 -9.43 -5.88
C GLY A 112 -3.75 -8.50 -6.08
N LEU A 113 -3.68 -7.96 -7.29
CA LEU A 113 -2.79 -6.88 -7.70
C LEU A 113 -3.64 -5.67 -8.07
N VAL A 114 -3.51 -4.59 -7.32
CA VAL A 114 -4.20 -3.32 -7.60
C VAL A 114 -3.23 -2.40 -8.32
N PRO A 115 -3.42 -2.13 -9.62
CA PRO A 115 -2.58 -1.20 -10.36
C PRO A 115 -2.98 0.25 -10.05
N ARG A 116 -2.04 1.16 -10.25
CA ARG A 116 -2.30 2.60 -10.20
C ARG A 116 -3.17 3.01 -11.39
N SER A 117 -4.23 3.76 -11.14
CA SER A 117 -5.18 4.24 -12.15
C SER A 117 -4.75 5.55 -12.81
N GLU A 118 -3.94 6.37 -12.13
CA GLU A 118 -3.48 7.66 -12.66
C GLU A 118 -2.01 7.59 -13.10
N THR A 119 -1.68 8.35 -14.14
CA THR A 119 -0.29 8.51 -14.58
C THR A 119 0.29 9.83 -14.05
N ASP A 120 1.52 9.80 -13.58
CA ASP A 120 2.28 10.97 -13.17
C ASP A 120 3.35 11.38 -14.21
N GLY A 121 3.25 10.86 -15.43
CA GLY A 121 4.22 11.08 -16.49
C GLY A 121 5.51 10.26 -16.36
N THR A 122 5.52 9.27 -15.47
CA THR A 122 6.61 8.29 -15.34
C THR A 122 6.51 7.19 -16.40
N LEU A 123 7.36 6.15 -16.28
CA LEU A 123 7.33 4.97 -17.16
C LEU A 123 6.11 4.07 -16.94
N PHE A 124 5.37 4.25 -15.86
CA PHE A 124 4.22 3.42 -15.53
C PHE A 124 2.99 3.84 -16.31
N ALA A 125 2.32 2.84 -16.88
CA ALA A 125 1.01 3.03 -17.48
C ALA A 125 -0.05 3.24 -16.38
N ALA A 126 -1.07 4.02 -16.70
CA ALA A 126 -2.32 4.02 -15.95
C ALA A 126 -3.09 2.74 -16.33
N ALA A 127 -3.73 2.11 -15.36
CA ALA A 127 -4.69 1.06 -15.65
C ALA A 127 -6.07 1.69 -15.88
N ASP A 128 -6.83 1.14 -16.83
CA ASP A 128 -8.20 1.52 -17.07
C ASP A 128 -9.18 0.67 -16.24
N ASP A 129 -10.42 1.15 -16.13
CA ASP A 129 -11.49 0.51 -15.38
C ASP A 129 -12.31 -0.48 -16.27
N GLU A 130 -11.72 -1.03 -17.34
CA GLU A 130 -12.46 -1.89 -18.30
C GLU A 130 -12.77 -3.31 -17.76
N GLY A 131 -12.53 -3.54 -16.49
CA GLY A 131 -12.80 -4.80 -15.79
C GLY A 131 -11.54 -5.60 -15.49
N GLY A 132 -11.58 -6.31 -14.37
CA GLY A 132 -10.45 -7.08 -13.89
C GLY A 132 -10.12 -8.28 -14.77
N GLU A 133 -8.85 -8.62 -14.85
CA GLU A 133 -8.36 -9.81 -15.54
C GLU A 133 -7.58 -10.73 -14.58
N GLU A 134 -7.61 -12.02 -14.86
CA GLU A 134 -6.72 -12.97 -14.21
C GLU A 134 -5.30 -12.81 -14.74
N THR A 135 -4.33 -12.75 -13.85
CA THR A 135 -2.92 -12.61 -14.19
C THR A 135 -2.05 -13.53 -13.33
N VAL A 136 -0.77 -13.65 -13.71
CA VAL A 136 0.20 -14.47 -12.97
C VAL A 136 1.39 -13.61 -12.60
N CYS A 137 1.64 -13.48 -11.30
CA CYS A 137 2.83 -12.83 -10.77
C CYS A 137 3.74 -13.86 -10.07
N GLY A 138 4.94 -14.06 -10.66
CA GLY A 138 5.80 -15.15 -10.23
C GLY A 138 5.12 -16.52 -10.44
N LYS A 139 4.83 -17.22 -9.35
CA LYS A 139 4.12 -18.52 -9.34
C LYS A 139 2.68 -18.45 -8.84
N PHE A 140 2.18 -17.26 -8.55
CA PHE A 140 0.84 -17.05 -7.98
C PHE A 140 -0.11 -16.48 -9.03
N ASP A 141 -1.33 -17.03 -9.06
CA ASP A 141 -2.45 -16.46 -9.79
C ASP A 141 -3.04 -15.32 -8.97
N ALA A 142 -3.50 -14.25 -9.61
CA ALA A 142 -4.11 -13.10 -8.96
C ALA A 142 -5.13 -12.41 -9.88
N PHE A 143 -6.07 -11.69 -9.29
CA PHE A 143 -6.87 -10.71 -10.02
C PHE A 143 -6.08 -9.41 -10.14
N PHE A 144 -6.15 -8.80 -11.33
CA PHE A 144 -5.53 -7.52 -11.64
C PHE A 144 -6.64 -6.53 -11.98
N ASP A 145 -6.94 -5.60 -11.05
CA ASP A 145 -8.04 -4.65 -11.19
C ASP A 145 -7.85 -3.46 -10.24
N THR A 146 -8.27 -2.28 -10.67
CA THR A 146 -8.25 -1.04 -9.87
C THR A 146 -9.37 -1.02 -8.82
N GLU A 147 -10.47 -1.77 -9.01
CA GLU A 147 -11.70 -1.71 -8.22
C GLU A 147 -11.80 -2.84 -7.16
N LEU A 148 -10.70 -3.52 -6.84
CA LEU A 148 -10.71 -4.62 -5.87
C LEU A 148 -11.02 -4.12 -4.44
N LEU A 149 -11.98 -4.78 -3.80
CA LEU A 149 -12.28 -4.64 -2.37
C LEU A 149 -11.94 -5.95 -1.64
N PHE A 150 -11.17 -5.85 -0.57
CA PHE A 150 -10.73 -6.98 0.24
C PHE A 150 -11.53 -7.02 1.55
N THR A 151 -12.44 -7.97 1.63
CA THR A 151 -13.34 -8.14 2.80
C THR A 151 -12.91 -9.32 3.65
N SER A 152 -13.32 -9.34 4.91
CA SER A 152 -12.98 -10.40 5.85
C SER A 152 -14.23 -11.07 6.42
N ASP A 153 -14.34 -12.38 6.27
CA ASP A 153 -15.44 -13.17 6.85
C ASP A 153 -15.39 -13.23 8.40
N VAL A 154 -14.18 -13.04 8.96
CA VAL A 154 -13.96 -13.14 10.42
C VAL A 154 -13.89 -11.79 11.12
N LEU A 155 -13.80 -10.70 10.39
CA LEU A 155 -13.77 -9.31 10.88
C LEU A 155 -14.90 -8.51 10.21
N PRO A 156 -16.15 -8.63 10.70
CA PRO A 156 -17.28 -7.89 10.16
C PRO A 156 -17.01 -6.38 10.10
N GLY A 157 -17.44 -5.72 9.03
CA GLY A 157 -17.20 -4.31 8.79
C GLY A 157 -15.83 -3.97 8.22
N LEU A 158 -14.87 -4.91 8.15
CA LEU A 158 -13.60 -4.67 7.50
C LEU A 158 -13.70 -4.89 5.99
N SER A 159 -13.62 -3.79 5.25
CA SER A 159 -13.52 -3.76 3.79
C SER A 159 -12.38 -2.81 3.41
N VAL A 160 -11.31 -3.35 2.84
CA VAL A 160 -10.09 -2.62 2.52
C VAL A 160 -10.00 -2.37 1.03
N ALA A 161 -9.82 -1.11 0.63
CA ALA A 161 -9.45 -0.72 -0.72
C ALA A 161 -8.02 -0.16 -0.75
N VAL A 162 -7.46 -0.06 -1.95
CA VAL A 162 -6.07 0.37 -2.14
C VAL A 162 -6.02 1.52 -3.15
N GLU A 163 -5.12 2.47 -2.91
CA GLU A 163 -4.74 3.53 -3.85
C GLU A 163 -3.22 3.70 -3.84
N LEU A 164 -2.65 4.12 -4.97
CA LEU A 164 -1.21 4.25 -5.15
C LEU A 164 -0.82 5.63 -5.67
N GLY A 165 0.21 6.23 -5.07
CA GLY A 165 0.88 7.42 -5.57
C GLY A 165 -0.08 8.53 -5.98
N ALA A 166 -0.13 8.84 -7.27
CA ALA A 166 -0.93 9.93 -7.85
C ALA A 166 -2.45 9.74 -7.74
N ASP A 167 -2.95 8.52 -7.51
CA ASP A 167 -4.39 8.25 -7.34
C ASP A 167 -5.00 9.07 -6.20
N ALA A 168 -4.22 9.34 -5.15
CA ALA A 168 -4.68 10.10 -3.99
C ALA A 168 -5.03 11.56 -4.29
N ASP A 169 -4.41 12.14 -5.32
CA ASP A 169 -4.55 13.54 -5.74
C ASP A 169 -5.41 13.69 -7.01
N ALA A 170 -5.92 12.59 -7.56
CA ALA A 170 -6.75 12.60 -8.74
C ALA A 170 -8.09 13.30 -8.50
N ILE A 171 -8.63 13.97 -9.53
CA ILE A 171 -9.96 14.60 -9.47
C ILE A 171 -11.04 13.52 -9.24
N ASP A 172 -10.90 12.37 -9.91
CA ASP A 172 -11.74 11.20 -9.76
C ASP A 172 -10.95 10.11 -9.01
N ALA A 173 -10.56 10.41 -7.77
CA ALA A 173 -9.76 9.51 -6.95
C ALA A 173 -10.48 8.17 -6.74
N PRO A 174 -9.82 7.01 -6.98
CA PRO A 174 -10.41 5.67 -6.81
C PRO A 174 -11.03 5.48 -5.43
N ALA A 175 -10.43 6.05 -4.39
CA ALA A 175 -10.91 5.98 -3.02
C ALA A 175 -12.37 6.45 -2.85
N ALA A 176 -12.85 7.41 -3.68
CA ALA A 176 -14.23 7.86 -3.62
C ALA A 176 -15.22 6.77 -4.12
N ARG A 177 -14.86 6.08 -5.22
CA ARG A 177 -15.64 4.96 -5.75
C ARG A 177 -15.62 3.78 -4.78
N HIS A 178 -14.46 3.48 -4.20
CA HIS A 178 -14.31 2.42 -3.20
C HIS A 178 -15.14 2.67 -1.94
N ALA A 179 -15.15 3.92 -1.43
CA ALA A 179 -15.99 4.29 -0.29
C ALA A 179 -17.48 4.09 -0.60
N LEU A 180 -17.95 4.49 -1.80
CA LEU A 180 -19.32 4.25 -2.25
C LEU A 180 -19.65 2.75 -2.43
N ALA A 181 -18.64 1.94 -2.75
CA ALA A 181 -18.75 0.48 -2.86
C ALA A 181 -18.68 -0.23 -1.48
N GLY A 182 -18.48 0.51 -0.37
CA GLY A 182 -18.50 -0.01 0.99
C GLY A 182 -17.14 -0.25 1.62
N ALA A 183 -16.06 0.36 1.08
CA ALA A 183 -14.77 0.34 1.76
C ALA A 183 -14.85 1.10 3.09
N THR A 184 -14.38 0.49 4.17
CA THR A 184 -14.24 1.13 5.48
C THR A 184 -12.81 1.60 5.76
N VAL A 185 -11.82 1.02 5.06
CA VAL A 185 -10.40 1.37 5.19
C VAL A 185 -9.79 1.54 3.81
N ILE A 186 -9.04 2.63 3.62
CA ILE A 186 -8.23 2.89 2.43
C ILE A 186 -6.75 2.73 2.79
N ALA A 187 -6.07 1.80 2.12
CA ALA A 187 -4.62 1.67 2.16
C ALA A 187 -3.99 2.59 1.11
N SER A 188 -3.29 3.63 1.54
CA SER A 188 -2.68 4.65 0.69
C SER A 188 -1.17 4.44 0.61
N LEU A 189 -0.71 3.85 -0.50
CA LEU A 189 0.71 3.60 -0.79
C LEU A 189 1.30 4.83 -1.48
N ALA A 190 1.86 5.74 -0.71
CA ALA A 190 2.38 7.00 -1.23
C ALA A 190 3.76 6.87 -1.88
N SER A 191 4.09 7.85 -2.74
CA SER A 191 5.39 7.95 -3.43
C SER A 191 5.93 9.39 -3.52
N PHE A 192 5.33 10.35 -2.82
CA PHE A 192 5.72 11.75 -2.90
C PHE A 192 7.06 12.03 -2.21
N PRO A 193 7.89 12.94 -2.80
CA PRO A 193 9.12 13.39 -2.18
C PRO A 193 8.85 14.32 -0.98
N ALA A 194 9.78 14.32 -0.03
CA ALA A 194 9.74 15.24 1.10
C ALA A 194 10.11 16.66 0.67
N THR A 195 9.23 17.59 0.95
CA THR A 195 9.43 19.03 0.81
C THR A 195 9.20 19.71 2.17
N VAL A 196 9.38 21.03 2.25
CA VAL A 196 9.15 21.79 3.49
C VAL A 196 7.68 21.66 3.98
N THR A 197 6.74 21.46 3.07
CA THR A 197 5.29 21.44 3.35
C THR A 197 4.65 20.05 3.19
N SER A 198 5.35 19.07 2.61
CA SER A 198 4.74 17.78 2.24
C SER A 198 4.05 17.05 3.39
N THR A 199 4.63 17.07 4.60
CA THR A 199 4.02 16.43 5.78
C THR A 199 2.74 17.14 6.20
N ILE A 200 2.70 18.47 6.13
CA ILE A 200 1.51 19.27 6.44
C ILE A 200 0.44 19.01 5.39
N GLU A 201 0.80 19.08 4.11
CA GLU A 201 -0.11 18.85 2.98
C GLU A 201 -0.70 17.42 3.02
N ALA A 202 0.13 16.40 3.24
CA ALA A 202 -0.32 15.02 3.39
C ALA A 202 -1.26 14.86 4.61
N THR A 203 -0.94 15.49 5.75
CA THR A 203 -1.77 15.43 6.95
C THR A 203 -3.15 16.03 6.70
N GLU A 204 -3.21 17.22 6.10
CA GLU A 204 -4.48 17.88 5.80
C GLU A 204 -5.30 17.12 4.74
N SER A 205 -4.65 16.58 3.71
CA SER A 205 -5.28 15.73 2.70
C SER A 205 -5.88 14.46 3.34
N VAL A 206 -5.11 13.72 4.13
CA VAL A 206 -5.56 12.49 4.79
C VAL A 206 -6.73 12.79 5.75
N LYS A 207 -6.67 13.83 6.56
CA LYS A 207 -7.77 14.25 7.45
C LYS A 207 -9.03 14.59 6.66
N TYR A 208 -8.90 15.43 5.64
CA TYR A 208 -10.04 15.81 4.80
C TYR A 208 -10.68 14.59 4.14
N ARG A 209 -9.87 13.74 3.53
CA ARG A 209 -10.33 12.56 2.80
C ARG A 209 -10.96 11.53 3.74
N SER A 210 -10.33 11.20 4.87
CA SER A 210 -10.89 10.25 5.83
C SER A 210 -12.26 10.69 6.36
N LYS A 211 -12.45 11.99 6.61
CA LYS A 211 -13.73 12.57 7.01
C LYS A 211 -14.77 12.54 5.89
N HIS A 212 -14.36 12.91 4.68
CA HIS A 212 -15.27 13.05 3.55
C HIS A 212 -15.75 11.70 3.04
N LEU A 213 -14.84 10.73 2.97
CA LEU A 213 -15.10 9.36 2.56
C LEU A 213 -15.68 8.50 3.68
N LYS A 214 -15.62 8.97 4.94
CA LYS A 214 -16.02 8.22 6.15
C LYS A 214 -15.26 6.90 6.29
N CYS A 215 -13.99 6.91 5.94
CA CYS A 215 -13.09 5.76 5.98
C CYS A 215 -11.92 6.00 6.91
N GLY A 216 -11.35 4.91 7.44
CA GLY A 216 -9.98 4.92 7.94
C GLY A 216 -9.00 5.04 6.77
N ILE A 217 -7.93 5.83 6.92
CA ILE A 217 -6.85 5.91 5.93
C ILE A 217 -5.55 5.50 6.60
N ILE A 218 -4.83 4.56 5.97
CA ILE A 218 -3.51 4.10 6.40
C ILE A 218 -2.53 4.55 5.32
N LEU A 219 -1.73 5.59 5.60
CA LEU A 219 -0.74 6.13 4.68
C LEU A 219 0.66 5.64 5.03
N ALA A 220 1.40 5.15 4.03
CA ALA A 220 2.82 4.87 4.12
C ALA A 220 3.56 5.54 2.96
N ALA A 221 4.56 6.39 3.27
CA ALA A 221 5.38 7.09 2.28
C ALA A 221 6.84 6.62 2.33
N PRO A 222 7.58 6.73 1.19
CA PRO A 222 8.96 6.27 1.08
C PRO A 222 9.89 6.90 2.12
N GLY A 223 10.86 6.11 2.59
CA GLY A 223 11.81 6.54 3.60
C GLY A 223 13.16 7.01 3.05
N LYS A 224 14.03 7.43 3.93
CA LYS A 224 15.36 8.01 3.59
C LYS A 224 16.26 7.10 2.75
N GLY A 225 16.07 5.78 2.84
CA GLY A 225 16.83 4.81 2.03
C GLY A 225 16.64 4.97 0.53
N GLU A 226 15.57 5.64 0.10
CA GLU A 226 15.25 5.94 -1.29
C GLU A 226 15.71 7.32 -1.76
N SER A 227 16.28 8.12 -0.87
CA SER A 227 16.72 9.49 -1.20
C SER A 227 17.88 9.48 -2.18
N THR A 228 17.82 10.38 -3.16
CA THR A 228 18.84 10.61 -4.21
C THR A 228 19.30 12.07 -4.21
N THR A 229 20.06 12.47 -5.23
CA THR A 229 20.40 13.88 -5.46
C THR A 229 19.19 14.71 -5.91
N ASP A 230 18.16 14.09 -6.48
CA ASP A 230 17.01 14.78 -7.07
C ASP A 230 15.82 14.84 -6.12
N ASN A 231 15.56 13.73 -5.40
CA ASN A 231 14.44 13.62 -4.46
C ASN A 231 14.93 13.14 -3.09
N VAL A 232 14.32 13.69 -2.05
CA VAL A 232 14.50 13.27 -0.65
C VAL A 232 13.20 12.69 -0.14
N TYR A 233 13.25 11.65 0.67
CA TYR A 233 12.09 10.99 1.25
C TYR A 233 12.23 10.94 2.77
N SER A 234 11.10 11.09 3.49
CA SER A 234 11.11 11.28 4.94
C SER A 234 10.64 10.06 5.74
N GLY A 235 9.88 9.15 5.11
CA GLY A 235 9.33 7.98 5.77
C GLY A 235 8.08 8.29 6.61
N LEU A 236 7.20 9.17 6.10
CA LEU A 236 5.94 9.48 6.78
C LEU A 236 5.02 8.25 6.81
N CYS A 237 4.59 7.89 8.02
CA CYS A 237 3.56 6.89 8.28
C CYS A 237 2.42 7.53 9.06
N MET A 238 1.16 7.27 8.68
CA MET A 238 -0.01 7.88 9.32
C MET A 238 -1.21 6.94 9.31
N VAL A 239 -1.99 6.98 10.38
CA VAL A 239 -3.31 6.39 10.46
C VAL A 239 -4.30 7.48 10.85
N ALA A 240 -5.36 7.65 10.07
CA ALA A 240 -6.43 8.59 10.37
C ALA A 240 -7.80 7.93 10.23
N GLU A 241 -8.78 8.44 10.96
CA GLU A 241 -10.16 7.96 10.96
C GLU A 241 -11.11 9.14 11.09
N ASN A 242 -12.10 9.22 10.21
CA ASN A 242 -13.17 10.23 10.24
C ASN A 242 -12.68 11.68 10.50
N GLY A 243 -11.54 12.06 9.92
CA GLY A 243 -10.95 13.40 10.01
C GLY A 243 -9.96 13.63 11.16
N GLU A 244 -9.72 12.63 11.99
CA GLU A 244 -8.75 12.72 13.08
C GLU A 244 -7.53 11.84 12.79
N VAL A 245 -6.33 12.37 13.03
CA VAL A 245 -5.08 11.58 12.97
C VAL A 245 -4.96 10.82 14.30
N LEU A 246 -5.04 9.49 14.20
CA LEU A 246 -4.94 8.61 15.36
C LEU A 246 -3.48 8.34 15.76
N ALA A 247 -2.61 8.21 14.77
CA ALA A 247 -1.18 8.05 14.96
C ALA A 247 -0.41 8.52 13.73
N SER A 248 0.73 9.17 13.91
CA SER A 248 1.63 9.61 12.85
C SER A 248 3.05 9.67 13.34
N ASP A 249 3.99 9.31 12.50
CA ASP A 249 5.42 9.51 12.73
C ASP A 249 6.15 9.67 11.39
N GLU A 250 7.31 10.34 11.44
CA GLU A 250 8.16 10.60 10.27
C GLU A 250 9.61 10.33 10.66
N CYS A 251 10.09 9.14 10.37
CA CYS A 251 11.40 8.68 10.81
C CYS A 251 12.01 7.60 9.92
N GLU A 252 13.29 7.29 10.16
CA GLU A 252 13.94 6.12 9.57
C GLU A 252 13.34 4.83 10.17
N ASP A 253 13.10 3.82 9.32
CA ASP A 253 12.43 2.57 9.72
C ASP A 253 11.10 2.83 10.45
N CYS A 254 10.30 3.76 9.91
CA CYS A 254 9.04 4.19 10.53
C CYS A 254 8.06 3.02 10.63
N PHE A 255 7.38 2.92 11.78
CA PHE A 255 6.39 1.89 12.04
C PHE A 255 5.34 2.41 13.02
N VAL A 256 4.21 2.81 12.49
CA VAL A 256 3.08 3.38 13.24
C VAL A 256 1.97 2.35 13.37
N VAL A 257 1.41 2.22 14.56
CA VAL A 257 0.27 1.33 14.85
C VAL A 257 -0.84 2.13 15.53
N SER A 258 -2.07 1.92 15.11
CA SER A 258 -3.26 2.46 15.77
C SER A 258 -4.38 1.44 15.79
N GLU A 259 -5.44 1.74 16.53
CA GLU A 259 -6.71 1.03 16.48
C GLU A 259 -7.71 1.84 15.66
N THR A 260 -8.45 1.17 14.78
CA THR A 260 -9.51 1.76 13.93
C THR A 260 -10.83 1.09 14.25
N ASP A 261 -11.88 1.87 14.42
CA ASP A 261 -13.24 1.39 14.71
C ASP A 261 -14.01 1.13 13.40
N VAL A 262 -13.84 -0.08 12.85
CA VAL A 262 -14.47 -0.44 11.57
C VAL A 262 -16.01 -0.58 11.69
N GLU A 263 -16.53 -0.93 12.86
CA GLU A 263 -17.97 -0.97 13.09
C GLU A 263 -18.59 0.43 13.09
N TYR A 264 -17.91 1.39 13.68
CA TYR A 264 -18.30 2.80 13.60
C TYR A 264 -18.28 3.32 12.16
N LEU A 265 -17.21 3.04 11.41
CA LEU A 265 -17.05 3.50 10.02
C LEU A 265 -18.13 2.88 9.09
N GLU A 266 -18.46 1.60 9.27
CA GLU A 266 -19.52 0.92 8.51
C GLU A 266 -20.89 1.57 8.73
N ASN A 267 -21.11 2.19 9.90
CA ASN A 267 -22.38 2.82 10.27
C ASN A 267 -22.48 4.33 9.93
N LEU A 268 -21.43 4.94 9.37
CA LEU A 268 -21.44 6.34 8.95
C LEU A 268 -22.06 6.55 7.57
#